data_7ec44a249a4d0ca6ed20573ca5e0cdc1
#
_entry.id   7ec44a249a4d0ca6ed20573ca5e0cdc1
#
_cell.length_a   1.000
_cell.length_b   1.000
_cell.length_c   1.000
_cell.angle_alpha   90.00
_cell.angle_beta   90.00
_cell.angle_gamma   90.00
#
_symmetry.space_group_name_H-M   'P 1'
#
loop_
_entity.id
_entity.type
_entity.pdbx_description
1 polymer ?
#
loop_
_entity_poly.entity_id
_entity_poly.type
_entity_poly.pdbx_seq_one_letter_code
_entity_poly.pdbx_strand_id
1 'polypeptide(L)'
;MITHHQYKYYDENGKHIGSKFRRTSDKEFWSEGDLSSCGLFGQNLFNQGGKFITVCEGELDAMSAYELMGSKWPSVSLKNGAASALKNCKQALRYLSKFDTVVLCFDNDEPGKKAAQEVAKLFEPNKCKIVDLELKDANEYLKTGQRQKFTEAWWNSRTYTPAGIINLADLGASLYDETENQTCLYPWSGMNDKTYGMRTGELVTFTSGAGMGKSSIMRELMYHIMQNTEDNIGVLAMEENTKQTAFNIMSVEANARLYIREVRKEYTQEQLDAYEKKTIGSGRFFAFDHFGSISNDEILDRIRYMAKGLDCKWVFLDHLSILVSGQEDNGDERKSIDILMTKLRSLVEETGIALLLVSHLRRPSGDNGHENGREVTLSHLRGSASIAHLSDAVVALERDQQADDPVEANTTTIRILKNRYTGDTGVACYLHYDGQTGRMTQIGNPFLENDNDG
;
A
#
# COMPACT_ATOMS: atom_id res chain seq x y z
N MET A 1 -39.95 4.84 44.67
CA MET A 1 -39.22 4.94 43.38
C MET A 1 -37.87 4.28 43.56
N ILE A 2 -37.44 3.43 42.63
CA ILE A 2 -36.09 2.85 42.63
C ILE A 2 -35.11 3.97 42.28
N THR A 3 -34.19 4.31 43.20
CA THR A 3 -33.22 5.41 43.05
C THR A 3 -31.92 4.94 42.42
N HIS A 4 -31.67 3.64 42.44
CA HIS A 4 -30.49 3.03 41.86
C HIS A 4 -30.73 1.55 41.53
N HIS A 5 -29.98 1.02 40.57
CA HIS A 5 -29.83 -0.40 40.28
C HIS A 5 -28.60 -0.93 40.99
N GLN A 6 -28.69 -2.14 41.56
CA GLN A 6 -27.56 -2.84 42.19
C GLN A 6 -27.20 -4.09 41.38
N TYR A 7 -25.97 -4.22 40.99
CA TYR A 7 -25.39 -5.37 40.29
C TYR A 7 -24.43 -6.08 41.24
N LYS A 8 -24.77 -7.33 41.60
CA LYS A 8 -23.98 -8.14 42.53
C LYS A 8 -22.93 -8.94 41.80
N TYR A 9 -21.69 -8.94 42.32
CA TYR A 9 -20.54 -9.65 41.78
C TYR A 9 -20.09 -10.71 42.77
N TYR A 10 -19.62 -11.84 42.21
CA TYR A 10 -19.31 -13.02 42.98
C TYR A 10 -17.89 -13.49 42.63
N ASP A 11 -17.21 -14.18 43.57
CA ASP A 11 -15.96 -14.88 43.31
C ASP A 11 -16.21 -16.22 42.57
N GLU A 12 -15.12 -16.94 42.31
CA GLU A 12 -15.16 -18.27 41.67
C GLU A 12 -15.91 -19.33 42.48
N ASN A 13 -16.03 -19.15 43.79
CA ASN A 13 -16.74 -20.04 44.68
C ASN A 13 -18.24 -19.68 44.85
N GLY A 14 -18.70 -18.65 44.16
CA GLY A 14 -20.07 -18.16 44.23
C GLY A 14 -20.36 -17.33 45.50
N LYS A 15 -19.35 -16.84 46.21
CA LYS A 15 -19.51 -15.92 47.35
C LYS A 15 -19.62 -14.48 46.82
N HIS A 16 -20.63 -13.76 47.27
CA HIS A 16 -20.81 -12.33 46.97
C HIS A 16 -19.68 -11.53 47.62
N ILE A 17 -18.90 -10.80 46.85
CA ILE A 17 -17.71 -10.05 47.33
C ILE A 17 -17.71 -8.57 46.92
N GLY A 18 -18.65 -8.17 46.05
CA GLY A 18 -18.75 -6.76 45.65
C GLY A 18 -20.09 -6.45 44.94
N SER A 19 -20.43 -5.20 44.92
CA SER A 19 -21.59 -4.69 44.21
C SER A 19 -21.25 -3.42 43.45
N LYS A 20 -21.82 -3.29 42.25
CA LYS A 20 -21.78 -2.06 41.47
C LYS A 20 -23.19 -1.46 41.46
N PHE A 21 -23.28 -0.18 41.60
CA PHE A 21 -24.53 0.56 41.63
C PHE A 21 -24.59 1.56 40.48
N ARG A 22 -25.76 1.75 39.94
CA ARG A 22 -26.05 2.75 38.92
C ARG A 22 -27.22 3.60 39.35
N ARG A 23 -27.03 4.90 39.52
CA ARG A 23 -28.11 5.83 39.82
C ARG A 23 -29.06 5.98 38.60
N THR A 24 -30.36 6.00 38.85
CA THR A 24 -31.35 6.04 37.77
C THR A 24 -31.52 7.43 37.14
N SER A 25 -31.21 8.51 37.91
CA SER A 25 -31.40 9.90 37.50
C SER A 25 -30.35 10.41 36.50
N ASP A 26 -29.07 10.13 36.75
CA ASP A 26 -27.92 10.70 36.04
C ASP A 26 -26.95 9.65 35.50
N LYS A 27 -27.25 8.37 35.71
CA LYS A 27 -26.42 7.22 35.29
C LYS A 27 -25.04 7.18 35.97
N GLU A 28 -24.85 7.86 37.11
CA GLU A 28 -23.59 7.78 37.86
C GLU A 28 -23.40 6.38 38.44
N PHE A 29 -22.14 5.90 38.39
CA PHE A 29 -21.76 4.59 38.90
C PHE A 29 -20.87 4.71 40.14
N TRP A 30 -21.07 3.83 41.12
CA TRP A 30 -20.15 3.59 42.21
C TRP A 30 -20.11 2.10 42.55
N SER A 31 -19.12 1.68 43.31
CA SER A 31 -18.95 0.30 43.69
C SER A 31 -18.60 0.15 45.16
N GLU A 32 -18.99 -0.96 45.74
CA GLU A 32 -18.71 -1.37 47.10
C GLU A 32 -18.12 -2.78 47.08
N GLY A 33 -17.16 -3.06 47.98
CA GLY A 33 -16.46 -4.33 48.01
C GLY A 33 -15.34 -4.44 46.99
N ASP A 34 -14.82 -5.67 46.79
CA ASP A 34 -13.70 -5.94 45.88
C ASP A 34 -14.19 -6.43 44.50
N LEU A 35 -14.28 -5.54 43.55
CA LEU A 35 -14.58 -5.91 42.15
C LEU A 35 -13.35 -6.42 41.38
N SER A 36 -12.15 -6.29 41.89
CA SER A 36 -10.94 -6.72 41.18
C SER A 36 -10.83 -8.24 41.12
N SER A 37 -11.23 -8.91 42.18
CA SER A 37 -11.21 -10.37 42.33
C SER A 37 -12.49 -11.06 41.84
N CYS A 38 -13.52 -10.30 41.43
CA CYS A 38 -14.77 -10.87 40.90
C CYS A 38 -14.59 -11.44 39.49
N GLY A 39 -15.42 -12.43 39.16
CA GLY A 39 -15.69 -12.84 37.78
C GLY A 39 -16.46 -11.80 36.98
N LEU A 40 -16.89 -12.17 35.77
CA LEU A 40 -17.81 -11.35 34.96
C LEU A 40 -19.17 -11.25 35.65
N PHE A 41 -19.90 -10.16 35.36
CA PHE A 41 -21.29 -10.06 35.88
C PHE A 41 -22.15 -11.20 35.32
N GLY A 42 -22.91 -11.87 36.17
CA GLY A 42 -23.73 -13.03 35.81
C GLY A 42 -22.99 -14.37 35.69
N GLN A 43 -21.64 -14.37 35.80
CA GLN A 43 -20.84 -15.60 35.69
C GLN A 43 -21.27 -16.71 36.65
N ASN A 44 -21.64 -16.35 37.87
CA ASN A 44 -22.11 -17.29 38.92
C ASN A 44 -23.39 -18.04 38.53
N LEU A 45 -24.17 -17.51 37.58
CA LEU A 45 -25.42 -18.13 37.13
C LEU A 45 -25.20 -19.22 36.08
N PHE A 46 -24.06 -19.25 35.42
CA PHE A 46 -23.79 -20.07 34.23
C PHE A 46 -22.45 -20.85 34.33
N ASN A 47 -22.22 -21.49 35.46
CA ASN A 47 -20.91 -22.12 35.79
C ASN A 47 -20.60 -23.42 35.03
N GLN A 48 -21.63 -24.09 34.44
CA GLN A 48 -21.48 -25.43 33.86
C GLN A 48 -20.92 -25.45 32.44
N GLY A 49 -20.78 -24.29 31.79
CA GLY A 49 -20.45 -24.22 30.39
C GLY A 49 -21.65 -24.51 29.49
N GLY A 50 -21.45 -24.70 28.19
CA GLY A 50 -22.51 -24.97 27.22
C GLY A 50 -22.15 -24.59 25.79
N LYS A 51 -23.15 -24.58 24.91
CA LYS A 51 -22.95 -24.34 23.49
C LYS A 51 -22.56 -22.88 23.18
N PHE A 52 -23.28 -21.92 23.79
CA PHE A 52 -23.06 -20.48 23.53
C PHE A 52 -22.99 -19.71 24.86
N ILE A 53 -22.16 -18.66 24.87
CA ILE A 53 -22.22 -17.62 25.89
C ILE A 53 -22.06 -16.26 25.19
N THR A 54 -22.89 -15.28 25.56
CA THR A 54 -22.81 -13.90 25.12
C THR A 54 -22.01 -13.09 26.14
N VAL A 55 -21.06 -12.29 25.68
CA VAL A 55 -20.31 -11.33 26.49
C VAL A 55 -20.69 -9.94 26.03
N CYS A 56 -21.34 -9.17 26.90
CA CYS A 56 -21.75 -7.79 26.66
C CYS A 56 -20.81 -6.80 27.36
N GLU A 57 -20.89 -5.54 26.97
CA GLU A 57 -20.08 -4.49 27.58
C GLU A 57 -20.58 -4.09 28.96
N GLY A 58 -21.90 -3.94 29.13
CA GLY A 58 -22.57 -3.50 30.34
C GLY A 58 -23.52 -4.55 30.95
N GLU A 59 -23.84 -4.36 32.23
CA GLU A 59 -24.71 -5.28 32.96
C GLU A 59 -26.15 -5.28 32.41
N LEU A 60 -26.67 -4.10 32.02
CA LEU A 60 -27.99 -3.99 31.41
C LEU A 60 -28.02 -4.68 30.05
N ASP A 61 -26.94 -4.59 29.29
CA ASP A 61 -26.87 -5.23 27.97
C ASP A 61 -26.82 -6.74 28.07
N ALA A 62 -26.12 -7.28 29.08
CA ALA A 62 -26.12 -8.72 29.34
C ALA A 62 -27.51 -9.25 29.73
N MET A 63 -28.22 -8.53 30.59
CA MET A 63 -29.60 -8.89 30.96
C MET A 63 -30.55 -8.77 29.76
N SER A 64 -30.42 -7.71 28.97
CA SER A 64 -31.21 -7.48 27.76
C SER A 64 -30.96 -8.55 26.70
N ALA A 65 -29.70 -8.88 26.44
CA ALA A 65 -29.33 -9.94 25.50
C ALA A 65 -29.90 -11.30 25.95
N TYR A 66 -29.84 -11.62 27.24
CA TYR A 66 -30.41 -12.84 27.79
C TYR A 66 -31.92 -12.92 27.55
N GLU A 67 -32.66 -11.83 27.85
CA GLU A 67 -34.09 -11.75 27.63
C GLU A 67 -34.47 -11.79 26.15
N LEU A 68 -33.79 -11.02 25.31
CA LEU A 68 -33.99 -10.99 23.84
C LEU A 68 -33.82 -12.38 23.22
N MET A 69 -32.86 -13.17 23.71
CA MET A 69 -32.58 -14.53 23.26
C MET A 69 -33.52 -15.58 23.93
N GLY A 70 -34.57 -15.14 24.57
CA GLY A 70 -35.61 -16.00 25.19
C GLY A 70 -35.14 -16.70 26.45
N SER A 71 -34.20 -16.12 27.18
CA SER A 71 -33.61 -16.63 28.42
C SER A 71 -33.03 -18.05 28.29
N LYS A 72 -32.54 -18.35 27.06
CA LYS A 72 -32.01 -19.68 26.74
C LYS A 72 -30.48 -19.75 26.78
N TRP A 73 -29.82 -18.72 26.26
CA TRP A 73 -28.37 -18.73 26.12
C TRP A 73 -27.73 -17.86 27.20
N PRO A 74 -26.71 -18.36 27.91
CA PRO A 74 -25.94 -17.60 28.89
C PRO A 74 -25.48 -16.24 28.37
N SER A 75 -25.66 -15.20 29.20
CA SER A 75 -25.16 -13.87 28.91
C SER A 75 -24.51 -13.26 30.14
N VAL A 76 -23.32 -12.70 29.97
CA VAL A 76 -22.47 -12.09 31.00
C VAL A 76 -21.99 -10.73 30.53
N SER A 77 -21.52 -9.86 31.43
CA SER A 77 -20.90 -8.60 31.02
C SER A 77 -19.55 -8.36 31.66
N LEU A 78 -18.83 -7.44 31.03
CA LEU A 78 -17.60 -6.87 31.57
C LEU A 78 -17.90 -6.09 32.86
N LYS A 79 -16.85 -5.87 33.68
CA LYS A 79 -16.97 -5.11 34.94
C LYS A 79 -16.95 -3.59 34.71
N ASN A 80 -16.13 -3.10 33.79
CA ASN A 80 -15.84 -1.67 33.61
C ASN A 80 -15.81 -1.24 32.12
N GLY A 81 -16.68 -1.79 31.30
CA GLY A 81 -16.83 -1.39 29.90
C GLY A 81 -15.67 -1.75 28.97
N ALA A 82 -15.71 -1.24 27.73
CA ALA A 82 -14.78 -1.58 26.64
C ALA A 82 -13.31 -1.42 27.00
N ALA A 83 -12.93 -0.35 27.73
CA ALA A 83 -11.53 -0.09 28.09
C ALA A 83 -10.89 -1.21 28.93
N SER A 84 -11.69 -1.99 29.65
CA SER A 84 -11.21 -3.12 30.47
C SER A 84 -11.47 -4.49 29.85
N ALA A 85 -12.06 -4.55 28.66
CA ALA A 85 -12.55 -5.76 28.03
C ALA A 85 -11.49 -6.85 27.92
N LEU A 86 -10.32 -6.52 27.36
CA LEU A 86 -9.21 -7.46 27.20
C LEU A 86 -8.75 -8.04 28.55
N LYS A 87 -8.62 -7.19 29.57
CA LYS A 87 -8.19 -7.60 30.93
C LYS A 87 -9.26 -8.51 31.57
N ASN A 88 -10.53 -8.14 31.50
CA ASN A 88 -11.63 -8.90 32.10
C ASN A 88 -11.80 -10.26 31.42
N CYS A 89 -11.79 -10.31 30.08
CA CYS A 89 -11.91 -11.57 29.34
C CYS A 89 -10.67 -12.46 29.51
N LYS A 90 -9.48 -11.90 29.62
CA LYS A 90 -8.26 -12.67 29.91
C LYS A 90 -8.31 -13.32 31.31
N GLN A 91 -8.82 -12.61 32.31
CA GLN A 91 -9.05 -13.16 33.64
C GLN A 91 -10.11 -14.26 33.64
N ALA A 92 -11.18 -14.09 32.85
CA ALA A 92 -12.27 -15.04 32.74
C ALA A 92 -12.06 -16.11 31.64
N LEU A 93 -10.89 -16.18 31.01
CA LEU A 93 -10.65 -17.03 29.83
C LEU A 93 -10.96 -18.51 30.13
N ARG A 94 -10.50 -19.03 31.29
CA ARG A 94 -10.79 -20.41 31.72
C ARG A 94 -12.30 -20.69 31.83
N TYR A 95 -13.08 -19.71 32.30
CA TYR A 95 -14.52 -19.82 32.39
C TYR A 95 -15.15 -19.78 30.99
N LEU A 96 -14.82 -18.78 30.17
CA LEU A 96 -15.34 -18.62 28.82
C LEU A 96 -14.99 -19.81 27.92
N SER A 97 -13.84 -20.45 28.16
CA SER A 97 -13.43 -21.64 27.42
C SER A 97 -14.30 -22.89 27.66
N LYS A 98 -15.15 -22.90 28.69
CA LYS A 98 -16.11 -23.98 28.95
C LYS A 98 -17.28 -24.00 27.93
N PHE A 99 -17.43 -22.94 27.14
CA PHE A 99 -18.47 -22.85 26.11
C PHE A 99 -17.90 -23.17 24.75
N ASP A 100 -18.69 -23.77 23.86
CA ASP A 100 -18.25 -24.09 22.50
C ASP A 100 -18.03 -22.82 21.67
N THR A 101 -18.90 -21.82 21.85
CA THR A 101 -18.85 -20.54 21.14
C THR A 101 -19.03 -19.37 22.10
N VAL A 102 -18.13 -18.39 22.02
CA VAL A 102 -18.21 -17.11 22.72
C VAL A 102 -18.69 -16.05 21.73
N VAL A 103 -19.81 -15.41 22.03
CA VAL A 103 -20.42 -14.37 21.18
C VAL A 103 -20.18 -13.01 21.84
N LEU A 104 -19.35 -12.18 21.24
CA LEU A 104 -19.09 -10.82 21.72
C LEU A 104 -20.18 -9.88 21.18
N CYS A 105 -20.90 -9.24 22.08
CA CYS A 105 -21.96 -8.29 21.79
C CYS A 105 -21.69 -6.98 22.53
N PHE A 106 -20.71 -6.22 22.01
CA PHE A 106 -20.30 -4.93 22.56
C PHE A 106 -21.03 -3.79 21.87
N ASP A 107 -20.91 -2.59 22.41
CA ASP A 107 -21.55 -1.39 21.87
C ASP A 107 -21.14 -1.13 20.41
N ASN A 108 -22.08 -0.66 19.59
CA ASN A 108 -21.84 -0.33 18.18
C ASN A 108 -21.18 1.04 18.04
N ASP A 109 -20.07 1.25 18.74
CA ASP A 109 -19.19 2.43 18.60
C ASP A 109 -17.74 2.01 18.37
N GLU A 110 -16.86 2.95 18.04
CA GLU A 110 -15.47 2.65 17.75
C GLU A 110 -14.72 1.96 18.92
N PRO A 111 -14.86 2.40 20.18
CA PRO A 111 -14.27 1.72 21.32
C PRO A 111 -14.76 0.27 21.49
N GLY A 112 -16.08 0.03 21.36
CA GLY A 112 -16.69 -1.29 21.48
C GLY A 112 -16.21 -2.24 20.38
N LYS A 113 -16.19 -1.78 19.12
CA LYS A 113 -15.69 -2.54 17.97
C LYS A 113 -14.22 -2.92 18.13
N LYS A 114 -13.38 -1.98 18.55
CA LYS A 114 -11.96 -2.23 18.79
C LYS A 114 -11.75 -3.23 19.94
N ALA A 115 -12.51 -3.08 21.03
CA ALA A 115 -12.45 -3.99 22.16
C ALA A 115 -12.87 -5.41 21.78
N ALA A 116 -13.94 -5.57 20.95
CA ALA A 116 -14.38 -6.86 20.45
C ALA A 116 -13.27 -7.56 19.63
N GLN A 117 -12.58 -6.83 18.74
CA GLN A 117 -11.46 -7.35 17.97
C GLN A 117 -10.30 -7.79 18.84
N GLU A 118 -9.94 -7.01 19.87
CA GLU A 118 -8.84 -7.35 20.78
C GLU A 118 -9.18 -8.57 21.66
N VAL A 119 -10.42 -8.66 22.16
CA VAL A 119 -10.89 -9.78 22.96
C VAL A 119 -10.98 -11.06 22.13
N ALA A 120 -11.41 -10.97 20.89
CA ALA A 120 -11.55 -12.13 20.01
C ALA A 120 -10.21 -12.86 19.78
N LYS A 121 -9.08 -12.14 19.78
CA LYS A 121 -7.73 -12.70 19.66
C LYS A 121 -7.33 -13.64 20.82
N LEU A 122 -8.06 -13.61 21.95
CA LEU A 122 -7.81 -14.50 23.08
C LEU A 122 -8.25 -15.94 22.84
N PHE A 123 -9.12 -16.16 21.87
CA PHE A 123 -9.77 -17.45 21.65
C PHE A 123 -9.13 -18.20 20.47
N GLU A 124 -9.27 -19.50 20.50
CA GLU A 124 -8.87 -20.35 19.36
C GLU A 124 -9.71 -20.02 18.11
N PRO A 125 -9.19 -20.29 16.90
CA PRO A 125 -9.93 -20.10 15.67
C PRO A 125 -11.34 -20.73 15.72
N ASN A 126 -12.32 -20.03 15.19
CA ASN A 126 -13.73 -20.41 15.15
C ASN A 126 -14.48 -20.45 16.48
N LYS A 127 -13.82 -20.18 17.60
CA LYS A 127 -14.46 -20.19 18.92
C LYS A 127 -15.17 -18.88 19.26
N CYS A 128 -14.71 -17.77 18.70
CA CYS A 128 -15.24 -16.45 18.98
C CYS A 128 -16.00 -15.89 17.79
N LYS A 129 -17.19 -15.34 18.05
CA LYS A 129 -18.01 -14.61 17.10
C LYS A 129 -18.27 -13.19 17.57
N ILE A 130 -18.44 -12.25 16.65
CA ILE A 130 -18.75 -10.85 16.93
C ILE A 130 -20.10 -10.52 16.31
N VAL A 131 -20.99 -9.96 17.12
CA VAL A 131 -22.32 -9.50 16.67
C VAL A 131 -22.16 -8.13 16.01
N ASP A 132 -22.73 -7.96 14.83
CA ASP A 132 -22.86 -6.68 14.16
C ASP A 132 -24.21 -6.07 14.46
N LEU A 133 -24.25 -5.03 15.27
CA LEU A 133 -25.47 -4.38 15.72
C LEU A 133 -25.83 -3.19 14.84
N GLU A 134 -27.11 -3.01 14.49
CA GLU A 134 -27.63 -1.79 13.85
C GLU A 134 -27.87 -0.67 14.88
N LEU A 135 -28.38 -1.02 16.06
CA LEU A 135 -28.58 -0.09 17.18
C LEU A 135 -27.31 -0.06 18.06
N LYS A 136 -27.30 0.84 19.03
CA LYS A 136 -26.12 1.09 19.86
C LYS A 136 -25.73 -0.14 20.68
N ASP A 137 -26.65 -0.74 21.38
CA ASP A 137 -26.43 -1.82 22.36
C ASP A 137 -27.64 -2.76 22.47
N ALA A 138 -27.51 -3.90 23.14
CA ALA A 138 -28.59 -4.87 23.32
C ALA A 138 -29.78 -4.30 24.11
N ASN A 139 -29.55 -3.38 25.05
CA ASN A 139 -30.61 -2.77 25.83
C ASN A 139 -31.47 -1.83 24.97
N GLU A 140 -30.94 -1.20 23.95
CA GLU A 140 -31.69 -0.37 23.02
C GLU A 140 -32.66 -1.22 22.17
N TYR A 141 -32.25 -2.41 21.72
CA TYR A 141 -33.15 -3.36 21.05
C TYR A 141 -34.29 -3.80 21.95
N LEU A 142 -34.04 -4.04 23.24
CA LEU A 142 -35.08 -4.43 24.19
C LEU A 142 -36.06 -3.28 24.40
N LYS A 143 -35.59 -2.07 24.63
CA LYS A 143 -36.44 -0.86 24.85
C LYS A 143 -37.29 -0.53 23.65
N THR A 144 -36.81 -0.74 22.45
CA THR A 144 -37.50 -0.43 21.20
C THR A 144 -38.34 -1.61 20.68
N GLY A 145 -38.38 -2.74 21.41
CA GLY A 145 -39.16 -3.93 21.03
C GLY A 145 -38.63 -4.67 19.80
N GLN A 146 -37.39 -4.47 19.42
CA GLN A 146 -36.78 -5.05 18.19
C GLN A 146 -36.12 -6.41 18.44
N ARG A 147 -36.81 -7.30 19.18
CA ARG A 147 -36.30 -8.63 19.53
C ARG A 147 -35.87 -9.44 18.32
N GLN A 148 -36.71 -9.44 17.27
CA GLN A 148 -36.41 -10.24 16.07
C GLN A 148 -35.12 -9.81 15.42
N LYS A 149 -34.89 -8.51 15.22
CA LYS A 149 -33.66 -7.97 14.63
C LYS A 149 -32.41 -8.31 15.46
N PHE A 150 -32.51 -8.21 16.80
CA PHE A 150 -31.40 -8.63 17.66
C PHE A 150 -31.11 -10.12 17.52
N THR A 151 -32.15 -10.97 17.51
CA THR A 151 -31.99 -12.41 17.36
C THR A 151 -31.36 -12.77 16.03
N GLU A 152 -31.77 -12.10 14.94
CA GLU A 152 -31.15 -12.25 13.60
C GLU A 152 -29.69 -11.82 13.61
N ALA A 153 -29.35 -10.66 14.15
CA ALA A 153 -27.96 -10.19 14.27
C ALA A 153 -27.12 -11.16 15.09
N TRP A 154 -27.63 -11.68 16.19
CA TRP A 154 -26.95 -12.63 17.04
C TRP A 154 -26.65 -13.96 16.32
N TRP A 155 -27.60 -14.54 15.60
CA TRP A 155 -27.40 -15.78 14.84
C TRP A 155 -26.52 -15.59 13.63
N ASN A 156 -26.55 -14.42 13.01
CA ASN A 156 -25.71 -14.03 11.88
C ASN A 156 -24.34 -13.48 12.32
N SER A 157 -24.01 -13.56 13.64
CA SER A 157 -22.71 -13.12 14.16
C SER A 157 -21.56 -13.77 13.40
N ARG A 158 -20.59 -12.93 13.00
CA ARG A 158 -19.46 -13.37 12.18
C ARG A 158 -18.39 -14.01 13.06
N THR A 159 -17.87 -15.16 12.60
CA THR A 159 -16.68 -15.73 13.22
C THR A 159 -15.53 -14.73 13.11
N TYR A 160 -14.84 -14.50 14.22
CA TYR A 160 -13.67 -13.62 14.19
C TYR A 160 -12.63 -14.15 13.19
N THR A 161 -12.27 -13.32 12.23
CA THR A 161 -11.22 -13.56 11.26
C THR A 161 -10.15 -12.49 11.46
N PRO A 162 -8.87 -12.86 11.62
CA PRO A 162 -7.79 -11.88 11.72
C PRO A 162 -7.78 -10.90 10.54
N ALA A 163 -7.41 -9.65 10.81
CA ALA A 163 -7.31 -8.64 9.75
C ALA A 163 -6.43 -9.14 8.59
N GLY A 164 -6.85 -8.86 7.37
CA GLY A 164 -6.15 -9.27 6.15
C GLY A 164 -6.58 -10.62 5.58
N ILE A 165 -7.46 -11.37 6.26
CA ILE A 165 -8.08 -12.59 5.71
C ILE A 165 -9.51 -12.24 5.30
N ILE A 166 -9.81 -12.32 4.01
CA ILE A 166 -11.14 -12.08 3.44
C ILE A 166 -11.65 -13.32 2.71
N ASN A 167 -12.95 -13.53 2.71
CA ASN A 167 -13.55 -14.52 1.82
C ASN A 167 -13.69 -13.89 0.43
N LEU A 168 -13.08 -14.49 -0.59
CA LEU A 168 -13.14 -13.97 -1.95
C LEU A 168 -14.58 -13.89 -2.50
N ALA A 169 -15.50 -14.70 -1.99
CA ALA A 169 -16.92 -14.59 -2.36
C ALA A 169 -17.56 -13.27 -1.94
N ASP A 170 -17.02 -12.62 -0.89
CA ASP A 170 -17.53 -11.32 -0.40
C ASP A 170 -17.16 -10.15 -1.33
N LEU A 171 -16.22 -10.35 -2.26
CA LEU A 171 -15.85 -9.33 -3.26
C LEU A 171 -16.99 -9.05 -4.25
N GLY A 172 -17.79 -10.08 -4.62
CA GLY A 172 -19.01 -9.92 -5.41
C GLY A 172 -18.84 -9.01 -6.63
N ALA A 173 -19.69 -7.98 -6.72
CA ALA A 173 -19.69 -7.03 -7.84
C ALA A 173 -18.41 -6.17 -7.91
N SER A 174 -17.71 -5.94 -6.79
CA SER A 174 -16.47 -5.13 -6.78
C SER A 174 -15.32 -5.75 -7.58
N LEU A 175 -15.41 -7.06 -7.91
CA LEU A 175 -14.45 -7.72 -8.81
C LEU A 175 -14.38 -7.08 -10.21
N TYR A 176 -15.44 -6.40 -10.62
CA TYR A 176 -15.57 -5.79 -11.95
C TYR A 176 -15.47 -4.26 -11.90
N ASP A 177 -15.09 -3.70 -10.75
CA ASP A 177 -14.85 -2.27 -10.61
C ASP A 177 -13.55 -1.90 -11.35
N GLU A 178 -13.68 -1.26 -12.52
CA GLU A 178 -12.55 -0.85 -13.37
C GLU A 178 -11.78 0.36 -12.81
N THR A 179 -12.15 0.88 -11.66
CA THR A 179 -11.62 2.14 -11.11
C THR A 179 -10.28 2.01 -10.37
N GLU A 180 -9.76 0.80 -10.17
CA GLU A 180 -8.62 0.62 -9.24
C GLU A 180 -7.26 0.96 -9.82
N ASN A 181 -7.01 0.81 -11.14
CA ASN A 181 -5.70 1.09 -11.71
C ASN A 181 -5.79 1.89 -13.01
N GLN A 182 -5.41 3.15 -12.93
CA GLN A 182 -5.31 3.98 -14.12
C GLN A 182 -4.16 3.50 -15.00
N THR A 183 -4.42 3.37 -16.31
CA THR A 183 -3.44 2.92 -17.30
C THR A 183 -3.08 4.05 -18.25
N CYS A 184 -1.78 4.25 -18.47
CA CYS A 184 -1.24 5.10 -19.53
C CYS A 184 -0.37 4.25 -20.46
N LEU A 185 -0.62 4.30 -21.76
CA LEU A 185 0.22 3.59 -22.73
C LEU A 185 1.64 4.16 -22.75
N TYR A 186 2.61 3.34 -23.11
CA TYR A 186 3.96 3.80 -23.41
C TYR A 186 3.98 4.56 -24.74
N PRO A 187 4.91 5.51 -24.96
CA PRO A 187 5.07 6.16 -26.26
C PRO A 187 5.53 5.21 -27.38
N TRP A 188 5.91 4.00 -27.02
CA TRP A 188 6.43 2.97 -27.92
C TRP A 188 5.48 1.78 -27.99
N SER A 189 4.99 1.47 -29.21
CA SER A 189 3.98 0.42 -29.42
C SER A 189 4.47 -0.95 -28.97
N GLY A 190 5.75 -1.32 -29.24
CA GLY A 190 6.28 -2.61 -28.86
C GLY A 190 6.33 -2.84 -27.33
N MET A 191 6.43 -1.78 -26.54
CA MET A 191 6.23 -1.87 -25.09
C MET A 191 4.78 -2.20 -24.76
N ASN A 192 3.83 -1.56 -25.43
CA ASN A 192 2.39 -1.78 -25.18
C ASN A 192 1.94 -3.18 -25.57
N ASP A 193 2.49 -3.72 -26.66
CA ASP A 193 2.19 -5.08 -27.13
C ASP A 193 2.51 -6.16 -26.08
N LYS A 194 3.53 -5.91 -25.24
CA LYS A 194 3.93 -6.84 -24.17
C LYS A 194 3.35 -6.50 -22.80
N THR A 195 3.08 -5.22 -22.50
CA THR A 195 2.75 -4.78 -21.14
C THR A 195 1.32 -4.25 -20.99
N TYR A 196 0.64 -3.91 -22.08
CA TYR A 196 -0.62 -3.19 -22.10
C TYR A 196 -0.54 -1.80 -21.43
N GLY A 197 0.65 -1.17 -21.39
CA GLY A 197 0.89 0.15 -20.82
C GLY A 197 1.47 0.14 -19.40
N MET A 198 1.63 1.33 -18.84
CA MET A 198 2.01 1.60 -17.45
C MET A 198 0.75 1.71 -16.60
N ARG A 199 0.79 1.22 -15.36
CA ARG A 199 -0.37 1.23 -14.44
C ARG A 199 0.00 1.85 -13.11
N THR A 200 -0.94 2.60 -12.51
CA THR A 200 -0.84 2.99 -11.11
C THR A 200 -0.88 1.74 -10.21
N GLY A 201 -0.27 1.81 -9.03
CA GLY A 201 -0.11 0.65 -8.15
C GLY A 201 1.06 -0.27 -8.51
N GLU A 202 1.83 0.03 -9.57
CA GLU A 202 2.99 -0.75 -9.98
C GLU A 202 4.32 -0.07 -9.67
N LEU A 203 5.33 -0.90 -9.34
CA LEU A 203 6.72 -0.52 -9.26
C LEU A 203 7.45 -1.05 -10.48
N VAL A 204 7.86 -0.15 -11.38
CA VAL A 204 8.55 -0.49 -12.63
C VAL A 204 10.01 -0.04 -12.55
N THR A 205 10.94 -0.98 -12.74
CA THR A 205 12.38 -0.67 -12.71
C THR A 205 12.96 -0.65 -14.12
N PHE A 206 13.58 0.48 -14.47
CA PHE A 206 14.39 0.62 -15.67
C PHE A 206 15.88 0.47 -15.32
N THR A 207 16.60 -0.32 -16.10
CA THR A 207 18.02 -0.58 -15.84
C THR A 207 18.85 -0.56 -17.11
N SER A 208 20.09 -0.13 -16.99
CA SER A 208 21.08 -0.22 -18.07
C SER A 208 22.49 0.03 -17.55
N GLY A 209 23.49 -0.14 -18.39
CA GLY A 209 24.82 0.38 -18.22
C GLY A 209 24.86 1.92 -18.15
N ALA A 210 26.02 2.49 -17.90
CA ALA A 210 26.21 3.95 -17.91
C ALA A 210 26.04 4.53 -19.32
N GLY A 211 25.45 5.73 -19.42
CA GLY A 211 25.31 6.46 -20.69
C GLY A 211 24.32 5.89 -21.70
N MET A 212 23.54 4.87 -21.36
CA MET A 212 22.63 4.18 -22.30
C MET A 212 21.25 4.84 -22.48
N GLY A 213 21.05 6.04 -21.93
CA GLY A 213 19.84 6.81 -22.15
C GLY A 213 18.71 6.61 -21.12
N LYS A 214 19.01 6.10 -19.90
CA LYS A 214 17.99 5.97 -18.82
C LYS A 214 17.23 7.28 -18.58
N SER A 215 17.96 8.38 -18.35
CA SER A 215 17.33 9.69 -18.11
C SER A 215 16.59 10.21 -19.35
N SER A 216 16.99 9.82 -20.58
CA SER A 216 16.26 10.14 -21.80
C SER A 216 14.90 9.41 -21.85
N ILE A 217 14.88 8.12 -21.50
CA ILE A 217 13.65 7.35 -21.37
C ILE A 217 12.72 7.97 -20.33
N MET A 218 13.25 8.35 -19.14
CA MET A 218 12.42 8.98 -18.11
C MET A 218 11.80 10.29 -18.61
N ARG A 219 12.54 11.12 -19.35
CA ARG A 219 12.01 12.34 -19.95
C ARG A 219 10.87 12.08 -20.95
N GLU A 220 11.06 11.12 -21.84
CA GLU A 220 10.04 10.72 -22.81
C GLU A 220 8.76 10.23 -22.10
N LEU A 221 8.90 9.43 -21.05
CA LEU A 221 7.78 8.93 -20.26
C LEU A 221 7.06 10.04 -19.50
N MET A 222 7.79 10.93 -18.81
CA MET A 222 7.22 12.07 -18.10
C MET A 222 6.41 12.97 -19.05
N TYR A 223 7.00 13.32 -20.20
CA TYR A 223 6.34 14.12 -21.21
C TYR A 223 5.11 13.42 -21.79
N HIS A 224 5.22 12.13 -22.09
CA HIS A 224 4.12 11.35 -22.65
C HIS A 224 2.95 11.23 -21.68
N ILE A 225 3.20 10.98 -20.39
CA ILE A 225 2.18 10.94 -19.35
C ILE A 225 1.48 12.30 -19.25
N MET A 226 2.23 13.41 -19.24
CA MET A 226 1.68 14.76 -19.21
C MET A 226 0.73 15.01 -20.40
N GLN A 227 1.06 14.50 -21.59
CA GLN A 227 0.26 14.70 -22.80
C GLN A 227 -1.01 13.83 -22.85
N ASN A 228 -1.00 12.67 -22.19
CA ASN A 228 -2.07 11.67 -22.32
C ASN A 228 -2.90 11.47 -21.03
N THR A 229 -2.58 12.18 -19.97
CA THR A 229 -3.33 12.19 -18.71
C THR A 229 -3.45 13.61 -18.17
N GLU A 230 -4.32 13.80 -17.18
CA GLU A 230 -4.42 15.05 -16.41
C GLU A 230 -3.71 14.94 -15.03
N ASP A 231 -2.97 13.86 -14.82
CA ASP A 231 -2.37 13.54 -13.54
C ASP A 231 -1.17 14.43 -13.19
N ASN A 232 -0.92 14.55 -11.88
CA ASN A 232 0.29 15.14 -11.35
C ASN A 232 1.44 14.13 -11.35
N ILE A 233 2.65 14.64 -11.63
CA ILE A 233 3.87 13.86 -11.78
C ILE A 233 4.89 14.31 -10.73
N GLY A 234 5.34 13.39 -9.89
CA GLY A 234 6.42 13.61 -8.94
C GLY A 234 7.78 13.20 -9.52
N VAL A 235 8.81 14.00 -9.31
CA VAL A 235 10.16 13.75 -9.85
C VAL A 235 11.21 13.86 -8.74
N LEU A 236 11.93 12.79 -8.49
CA LEU A 236 13.09 12.75 -7.60
C LEU A 236 14.33 12.42 -8.45
N ALA A 237 14.90 13.45 -9.08
CA ALA A 237 16.11 13.33 -9.90
C ALA A 237 17.34 13.63 -9.01
N MET A 238 17.99 12.57 -8.50
CA MET A 238 19.05 12.70 -7.51
C MET A 238 20.42 13.05 -8.10
N GLU A 239 20.57 12.98 -9.42
CA GLU A 239 21.82 13.31 -10.12
C GLU A 239 21.82 14.71 -10.75
N GLU A 240 20.67 15.37 -10.82
CA GLU A 240 20.55 16.67 -11.48
C GLU A 240 19.75 17.66 -10.62
N ASN A 241 19.99 18.94 -10.83
CA ASN A 241 19.22 19.97 -10.15
C ASN A 241 17.86 20.20 -10.83
N THR A 242 16.93 20.81 -10.11
CA THR A 242 15.54 21.04 -10.57
C THR A 242 15.46 21.88 -11.87
N LYS A 243 16.39 22.82 -12.10
CA LYS A 243 16.46 23.56 -13.36
C LYS A 243 16.83 22.67 -14.53
N GLN A 244 17.75 21.73 -14.32
CA GLN A 244 18.15 20.77 -15.36
C GLN A 244 16.96 19.85 -15.68
N THR A 245 16.26 19.36 -14.68
CA THR A 245 15.03 18.56 -14.85
C THR A 245 13.98 19.34 -15.66
N ALA A 246 13.74 20.61 -15.32
CA ALA A 246 12.82 21.46 -16.07
C ALA A 246 13.21 21.59 -17.55
N PHE A 247 14.47 21.92 -17.85
CA PHE A 247 14.95 21.99 -19.23
C PHE A 247 14.90 20.63 -19.94
N ASN A 248 15.11 19.55 -19.24
CA ASN A 248 15.01 18.19 -19.80
C ASN A 248 13.57 17.90 -20.28
N ILE A 249 12.56 18.30 -19.51
CA ILE A 249 11.14 18.13 -19.88
C ILE A 249 10.79 19.07 -21.07
N MET A 250 11.18 20.34 -21.01
CA MET A 250 10.98 21.31 -22.09
C MET A 250 11.66 20.89 -23.39
N SER A 251 12.81 20.18 -23.31
CA SER A 251 13.56 19.69 -24.48
C SER A 251 12.75 18.72 -25.33
N VAL A 252 11.88 17.94 -24.72
CA VAL A 252 11.02 16.97 -25.43
C VAL A 252 9.97 17.72 -26.27
N GLU A 253 9.29 18.73 -25.69
CA GLU A 253 8.34 19.59 -26.39
C GLU A 253 9.01 20.39 -27.53
N ALA A 254 10.20 20.95 -27.26
CA ALA A 254 10.95 21.74 -28.24
C ALA A 254 11.56 20.89 -29.35
N ASN A 255 11.60 19.56 -29.18
CA ASN A 255 12.37 18.67 -30.04
C ASN A 255 13.82 19.12 -30.21
N ALA A 256 14.44 19.60 -29.11
CA ALA A 256 15.80 20.18 -29.07
C ALA A 256 16.41 20.04 -27.68
N ARG A 257 17.74 19.94 -27.60
CA ARG A 257 18.46 19.77 -26.33
C ARG A 257 18.56 21.07 -25.54
N LEU A 258 17.44 21.65 -25.09
CA LEU A 258 17.40 22.91 -24.32
C LEU A 258 18.20 22.86 -23.01
N TYR A 259 18.48 21.67 -22.47
CA TYR A 259 19.35 21.49 -21.31
C TYR A 259 20.81 21.86 -21.63
N ILE A 260 21.21 21.91 -22.91
CA ILE A 260 22.52 22.42 -23.36
C ILE A 260 22.39 23.93 -23.51
N ARG A 261 23.25 24.68 -22.80
CA ARG A 261 23.18 26.14 -22.78
C ARG A 261 23.40 26.76 -24.19
N GLU A 262 24.29 26.18 -24.98
CA GLU A 262 24.61 26.63 -26.34
C GLU A 262 23.42 26.49 -27.27
N VAL A 263 22.75 25.36 -27.26
CA VAL A 263 21.53 25.11 -28.01
C VAL A 263 20.41 26.05 -27.57
N ARG A 264 20.25 26.24 -26.27
CA ARG A 264 19.21 27.12 -25.73
C ARG A 264 19.36 28.57 -26.15
N LYS A 265 20.58 29.07 -26.42
CA LYS A 265 20.85 30.43 -26.92
C LYS A 265 20.33 30.67 -28.35
N GLU A 266 20.02 29.63 -29.08
CA GLU A 266 19.50 29.74 -30.47
C GLU A 266 18.00 30.06 -30.45
N TYR A 267 17.33 29.98 -29.27
CA TYR A 267 15.89 30.24 -29.10
C TYR A 267 15.64 31.63 -28.49
N THR A 268 14.59 32.27 -28.96
CA THR A 268 14.12 33.51 -28.35
C THR A 268 13.46 33.26 -26.99
N GLN A 269 13.37 34.29 -26.16
CA GLN A 269 12.69 34.16 -24.87
C GLN A 269 11.22 33.75 -25.06
N GLU A 270 10.53 34.30 -26.05
CA GLU A 270 9.13 33.97 -26.37
C GLU A 270 8.95 32.49 -26.73
N GLN A 271 9.89 31.90 -27.46
CA GLN A 271 9.86 30.46 -27.76
C GLN A 271 10.08 29.64 -26.51
N LEU A 272 11.03 30.00 -25.66
CA LEU A 272 11.29 29.30 -24.39
C LEU A 272 10.09 29.40 -23.47
N ASP A 273 9.45 30.55 -23.35
CA ASP A 273 8.24 30.76 -22.54
C ASP A 273 7.05 29.92 -23.08
N ALA A 274 6.96 29.75 -24.40
CA ALA A 274 5.94 28.91 -25.02
C ALA A 274 6.14 27.42 -24.66
N TYR A 275 7.37 26.92 -24.70
CA TYR A 275 7.70 25.56 -24.29
C TYR A 275 7.51 25.34 -22.80
N GLU A 276 7.91 26.31 -21.95
CA GLU A 276 7.67 26.29 -20.52
C GLU A 276 6.17 26.17 -20.22
N LYS A 277 5.35 27.05 -20.81
CA LYS A 277 3.90 27.06 -20.61
C LYS A 277 3.23 25.73 -20.97
N LYS A 278 3.68 25.08 -22.02
CA LYS A 278 3.13 23.80 -22.48
C LYS A 278 3.58 22.60 -21.65
N THR A 279 4.64 22.73 -20.88
CA THR A 279 5.25 21.65 -20.09
C THR A 279 5.16 21.92 -18.59
N ILE A 280 6.23 22.42 -17.99
CA ILE A 280 6.30 22.66 -16.54
C ILE A 280 5.30 23.72 -16.06
N GLY A 281 4.95 24.68 -16.91
CA GLY A 281 3.93 25.70 -16.68
C GLY A 281 2.51 25.15 -16.57
N SER A 282 2.28 23.88 -16.91
CA SER A 282 1.02 23.18 -16.62
C SER A 282 0.72 23.08 -15.11
N GLY A 283 1.74 23.27 -14.26
CA GLY A 283 1.62 23.14 -12.80
C GLY A 283 1.51 21.71 -12.29
N ARG A 284 1.68 20.69 -13.16
CA ARG A 284 1.52 19.27 -12.80
C ARG A 284 2.82 18.54 -12.47
N PHE A 285 3.98 19.20 -12.64
CA PHE A 285 5.28 18.62 -12.28
C PHE A 285 5.74 19.11 -10.91
N PHE A 286 6.02 18.19 -10.02
CA PHE A 286 6.54 18.45 -8.68
C PHE A 286 7.91 17.79 -8.52
N ALA A 287 8.97 18.58 -8.54
CA ALA A 287 10.33 18.10 -8.41
C ALA A 287 10.83 18.24 -6.97
N PHE A 288 11.54 17.22 -6.48
CA PHE A 288 12.25 17.29 -5.23
C PHE A 288 13.59 17.99 -5.44
N ASP A 289 13.75 19.14 -4.79
CA ASP A 289 15.03 19.90 -4.80
C ASP A 289 15.94 19.33 -3.71
N HIS A 290 16.96 18.60 -4.16
CA HIS A 290 17.86 17.84 -3.29
C HIS A 290 19.18 18.58 -3.08
N PHE A 291 19.57 18.74 -1.82
CA PHE A 291 20.87 19.25 -1.41
C PHE A 291 21.47 18.35 -0.33
N GLY A 292 22.60 17.69 -0.62
CA GLY A 292 23.34 16.87 0.33
C GLY A 292 22.89 15.42 0.44
N SER A 293 23.33 14.70 1.49
CA SER A 293 22.88 13.34 1.79
C SER A 293 21.48 13.34 2.37
N ILE A 294 20.65 12.43 1.93
CA ILE A 294 19.27 12.26 2.42
C ILE A 294 19.09 10.85 2.91
N SER A 295 18.34 10.68 3.99
CA SER A 295 18.01 9.37 4.54
C SER A 295 16.91 8.66 3.72
N ASN A 296 16.87 7.33 3.77
CA ASN A 296 15.83 6.56 3.10
C ASN A 296 14.43 6.93 3.58
N ASP A 297 14.27 7.19 4.88
CA ASP A 297 12.97 7.52 5.47
C ASP A 297 12.48 8.90 4.99
N GLU A 298 13.37 9.88 4.84
CA GLU A 298 13.02 11.19 4.29
C GLU A 298 12.54 11.09 2.83
N ILE A 299 13.15 10.23 2.01
CA ILE A 299 12.71 10.02 0.63
C ILE A 299 11.31 9.39 0.59
N LEU A 300 11.09 8.38 1.41
CA LEU A 300 9.76 7.74 1.52
C LEU A 300 8.70 8.75 1.94
N ASP A 301 9.02 9.66 2.87
CA ASP A 301 8.11 10.72 3.29
C ASP A 301 7.85 11.74 2.17
N ARG A 302 8.86 12.09 1.35
CA ARG A 302 8.67 12.95 0.17
C ARG A 302 7.77 12.29 -0.87
N ILE A 303 7.99 11.02 -1.19
CA ILE A 303 7.13 10.28 -2.11
C ILE A 303 5.71 10.18 -1.56
N ARG A 304 5.54 9.90 -0.26
CA ARG A 304 4.22 9.87 0.39
C ARG A 304 3.51 11.22 0.32
N TYR A 305 4.24 12.31 0.53
CA TYR A 305 3.69 13.66 0.40
C TYR A 305 3.30 13.99 -1.04
N MET A 306 4.13 13.63 -2.05
CA MET A 306 3.79 13.78 -3.46
C MET A 306 2.50 13.01 -3.79
N ALA A 307 2.37 11.77 -3.31
CA ALA A 307 1.20 10.95 -3.55
C ALA A 307 -0.07 11.49 -2.89
N LYS A 308 -0.02 11.75 -1.58
CA LYS A 308 -1.22 12.09 -0.78
C LYS A 308 -1.48 13.58 -0.65
N GLY A 309 -0.44 14.41 -0.66
CA GLY A 309 -0.54 15.87 -0.49
C GLY A 309 -0.63 16.62 -1.81
N LEU A 310 0.01 16.11 -2.86
CA LEU A 310 0.05 16.74 -4.19
C LEU A 310 -0.69 15.92 -5.25
N ASP A 311 -1.36 14.83 -4.87
CA ASP A 311 -2.11 13.91 -5.74
C ASP A 311 -1.33 13.44 -6.97
N CYS A 312 -0.01 13.21 -6.82
CA CYS A 312 0.80 12.64 -7.88
C CYS A 312 0.42 11.17 -8.05
N LYS A 313 0.03 10.79 -9.27
CA LYS A 313 -0.24 9.38 -9.63
C LYS A 313 1.00 8.67 -10.16
N TRP A 314 1.93 9.41 -10.72
CA TRP A 314 3.16 8.95 -11.35
C TRP A 314 4.35 9.56 -10.63
N VAL A 315 5.26 8.73 -10.14
CA VAL A 315 6.47 9.19 -9.44
C VAL A 315 7.70 8.58 -10.09
N PHE A 316 8.65 9.42 -10.42
CA PHE A 316 9.93 9.04 -11.04
C PHE A 316 11.06 9.18 -10.02
N LEU A 317 11.85 8.13 -9.86
CA LEU A 317 13.02 8.09 -8.96
C LEU A 317 14.28 7.72 -9.72
N ASP A 318 15.15 8.69 -10.00
CA ASP A 318 16.43 8.53 -10.71
C ASP A 318 17.57 8.97 -9.78
N HIS A 319 18.41 8.05 -9.23
CA HIS A 319 18.36 6.60 -9.22
C HIS A 319 18.57 6.01 -7.81
N LEU A 320 18.21 4.72 -7.66
CA LEU A 320 18.23 4.00 -6.39
C LEU A 320 19.59 3.98 -5.66
N SER A 321 20.71 3.88 -6.39
CA SER A 321 22.04 3.66 -5.77
C SER A 321 22.55 4.87 -4.98
N ILE A 322 22.13 6.10 -5.30
CA ILE A 322 22.52 7.30 -4.54
C ILE A 322 21.96 7.25 -3.12
N LEU A 323 20.74 6.71 -2.97
CA LEU A 323 20.07 6.63 -1.71
C LEU A 323 20.76 5.72 -0.69
N VAL A 324 21.52 4.75 -1.22
CA VAL A 324 22.22 3.76 -0.39
C VAL A 324 23.64 4.20 -0.08
N SER A 325 24.27 4.97 -0.97
CA SER A 325 25.67 5.40 -0.81
C SER A 325 25.89 6.48 0.26
N GLY A 326 24.84 7.15 0.71
CA GLY A 326 24.88 8.21 1.73
C GLY A 326 24.76 7.72 3.19
N GLN A 327 24.64 6.43 3.44
CA GLN A 327 24.52 5.88 4.79
C GLN A 327 25.89 5.48 5.35
N GLU A 328 26.28 6.09 6.46
CA GLU A 328 27.55 5.82 7.18
C GLU A 328 27.56 4.45 7.92
N ASP A 329 26.52 3.62 7.81
CA ASP A 329 26.46 2.33 8.51
C ASP A 329 27.05 1.18 7.69
N ASN A 330 28.18 0.75 8.19
CA ASN A 330 28.88 -0.52 7.99
C ASN A 330 28.26 -1.56 7.03
N GLY A 331 28.57 -1.45 5.74
CA GLY A 331 29.17 -2.62 5.08
C GLY A 331 28.31 -3.48 4.20
N ASP A 332 26.97 -3.37 4.09
CA ASP A 332 26.25 -4.19 3.12
C ASP A 332 25.23 -3.37 2.29
N GLU A 333 25.72 -2.81 1.19
CA GLU A 333 24.93 -2.12 0.16
C GLU A 333 23.69 -2.96 -0.23
N ARG A 334 23.84 -4.29 -0.30
CA ARG A 334 22.74 -5.20 -0.66
C ARG A 334 21.60 -5.15 0.37
N LYS A 335 21.94 -5.22 1.64
CA LYS A 335 20.94 -5.19 2.71
C LYS A 335 20.19 -3.86 2.75
N SER A 336 20.88 -2.76 2.51
CA SER A 336 20.28 -1.43 2.44
C SER A 336 19.33 -1.31 1.25
N ILE A 337 19.69 -1.86 0.08
CA ILE A 337 18.83 -1.94 -1.11
C ILE A 337 17.59 -2.82 -0.81
N ASP A 338 17.76 -3.97 -0.15
CA ASP A 338 16.65 -4.87 0.19
C ASP A 338 15.61 -4.17 1.08
N ILE A 339 16.08 -3.47 2.11
CA ILE A 339 15.23 -2.70 3.02
C ILE A 339 14.50 -1.60 2.27
N LEU A 340 15.22 -0.81 1.45
CA LEU A 340 14.64 0.29 0.69
C LEU A 340 13.59 -0.20 -0.31
N MET A 341 13.89 -1.25 -1.09
CA MET A 341 12.95 -1.84 -2.04
C MET A 341 11.69 -2.36 -1.36
N THR A 342 11.83 -2.99 -0.17
CA THR A 342 10.67 -3.44 0.61
C THR A 342 9.81 -2.26 1.06
N LYS A 343 10.41 -1.18 1.53
CA LYS A 343 9.70 0.04 1.94
C LYS A 343 9.04 0.74 0.74
N LEU A 344 9.72 0.82 -0.42
CA LEU A 344 9.15 1.37 -1.65
C LEU A 344 7.96 0.55 -2.15
N ARG A 345 8.04 -0.78 -2.12
CA ARG A 345 6.91 -1.65 -2.47
C ARG A 345 5.72 -1.41 -1.55
N SER A 346 5.95 -1.37 -0.23
CA SER A 346 4.91 -1.08 0.75
C SER A 346 4.28 0.30 0.54
N LEU A 347 5.09 1.30 0.15
CA LEU A 347 4.62 2.65 -0.15
C LEU A 347 3.74 2.69 -1.41
N VAL A 348 4.11 1.95 -2.46
CA VAL A 348 3.28 1.80 -3.67
C VAL A 348 1.94 1.16 -3.34
N GLU A 349 1.91 0.09 -2.54
CA GLU A 349 0.67 -0.55 -2.06
C GLU A 349 -0.19 0.42 -1.21
N GLU A 350 0.46 1.21 -0.34
CA GLU A 350 -0.22 2.18 0.54
C GLU A 350 -0.86 3.34 -0.24
N THR A 351 -0.18 3.80 -1.29
CA THR A 351 -0.52 5.05 -1.98
C THR A 351 -1.21 4.85 -3.32
N GLY A 352 -1.07 3.68 -3.92
CA GLY A 352 -1.61 3.36 -5.25
C GLY A 352 -0.91 4.07 -6.40
N ILE A 353 0.26 4.70 -6.20
CA ILE A 353 1.02 5.38 -7.27
C ILE A 353 1.69 4.39 -8.21
N ALA A 354 1.97 4.83 -9.44
CA ALA A 354 2.99 4.22 -10.29
C ALA A 354 4.36 4.77 -9.88
N LEU A 355 5.28 3.90 -9.48
CA LEU A 355 6.67 4.27 -9.18
C LEU A 355 7.60 3.76 -10.28
N LEU A 356 8.16 4.68 -11.07
CA LEU A 356 9.14 4.41 -12.11
C LEU A 356 10.54 4.66 -11.55
N LEU A 357 11.28 3.58 -11.38
CA LEU A 357 12.57 3.56 -10.69
C LEU A 357 13.72 3.30 -11.66
N VAL A 358 14.80 4.05 -11.56
CA VAL A 358 16.05 3.78 -12.27
C VAL A 358 17.01 3.02 -11.36
N SER A 359 17.57 1.93 -11.87
CA SER A 359 18.64 1.16 -11.20
C SER A 359 19.82 0.94 -12.14
N HIS A 360 21.02 0.94 -11.57
CA HIS A 360 22.24 0.60 -12.31
C HIS A 360 22.48 -0.90 -12.36
N LEU A 361 23.23 -1.32 -13.38
CA LEU A 361 23.78 -2.66 -13.49
C LEU A 361 25.09 -2.79 -12.70
N ARG A 362 25.42 -4.00 -12.28
CA ARG A 362 26.77 -4.34 -11.79
C ARG A 362 27.75 -4.22 -12.94
N ARG A 363 28.95 -3.77 -12.63
CA ARG A 363 30.05 -3.89 -13.58
C ARG A 363 30.27 -5.38 -13.88
N PRO A 364 30.24 -5.81 -15.14
CA PRO A 364 30.51 -7.20 -15.48
C PRO A 364 31.95 -7.59 -15.12
N SER A 365 32.16 -8.83 -14.75
CA SER A 365 33.50 -9.42 -14.65
C SER A 365 33.96 -9.80 -16.05
N GLY A 366 35.01 -9.15 -16.58
CA GLY A 366 35.55 -9.41 -17.89
C GLY A 366 35.61 -8.16 -18.80
N ASP A 367 36.17 -8.28 -19.99
CA ASP A 367 36.50 -7.18 -20.91
C ASP A 367 35.27 -6.63 -21.67
N ASN A 368 34.15 -7.36 -21.73
CA ASN A 368 32.92 -6.90 -22.38
C ASN A 368 31.97 -6.23 -21.36
N GLY A 369 32.00 -4.90 -21.36
CA GLY A 369 31.08 -4.06 -20.61
C GLY A 369 29.64 -4.09 -21.17
N HIS A 370 28.68 -3.57 -20.43
CA HIS A 370 27.32 -3.38 -20.96
C HIS A 370 27.27 -2.34 -22.09
N GLU A 371 28.27 -1.44 -22.15
CA GLU A 371 28.46 -0.43 -23.17
C GLU A 371 28.81 -1.02 -24.56
N ASN A 372 29.12 -2.31 -24.63
CA ASN A 372 29.45 -3.04 -25.86
C ASN A 372 28.26 -3.96 -26.27
N GLY A 373 27.04 -3.56 -26.07
CA GLY A 373 25.87 -4.28 -26.52
C GLY A 373 25.52 -5.58 -25.77
N ARG A 374 26.18 -5.84 -24.64
CA ARG A 374 25.93 -7.07 -23.88
C ARG A 374 24.48 -7.19 -23.44
N GLU A 375 23.85 -8.31 -23.74
CA GLU A 375 22.51 -8.63 -23.28
C GLU A 375 22.39 -8.59 -21.74
N VAL A 376 21.34 -7.94 -21.25
CA VAL A 376 21.09 -7.75 -19.82
C VAL A 376 20.17 -8.85 -19.30
N THR A 377 20.51 -9.37 -18.13
CA THR A 377 19.69 -10.33 -17.39
C THR A 377 19.39 -9.83 -15.98
N LEU A 378 18.40 -10.41 -15.32
CA LEU A 378 18.04 -10.05 -13.93
C LEU A 378 19.23 -10.19 -12.95
N SER A 379 20.18 -11.11 -13.24
CA SER A 379 21.36 -11.31 -12.41
C SER A 379 22.39 -10.15 -12.48
N HIS A 380 22.28 -9.31 -13.51
CA HIS A 380 23.13 -8.14 -13.68
C HIS A 380 22.69 -6.91 -12.88
N LEU A 381 21.51 -6.93 -12.27
CA LEU A 381 21.06 -5.82 -11.42
C LEU A 381 22.03 -5.58 -10.26
N ARG A 382 22.38 -4.30 -10.05
CA ARG A 382 23.29 -3.90 -8.97
C ARG A 382 22.58 -4.01 -7.62
N GLY A 383 23.25 -4.64 -6.66
CA GLY A 383 22.83 -4.74 -5.27
C GLY A 383 22.13 -6.05 -4.99
N SER A 384 20.86 -6.22 -5.25
CA SER A 384 20.10 -7.31 -4.72
C SER A 384 19.10 -7.93 -5.69
N ALA A 385 18.79 -9.22 -5.47
CA ALA A 385 17.68 -9.90 -6.09
C ALA A 385 16.32 -9.25 -5.73
N SER A 386 16.25 -8.46 -4.66
CA SER A 386 15.03 -7.77 -4.23
C SER A 386 14.49 -6.80 -5.29
N ILE A 387 15.36 -6.13 -6.07
CA ILE A 387 14.93 -5.28 -7.18
C ILE A 387 14.10 -6.12 -8.17
N ALA A 388 14.62 -7.28 -8.59
CA ALA A 388 13.90 -8.17 -9.48
C ALA A 388 12.64 -8.75 -8.84
N HIS A 389 12.66 -9.09 -7.55
CA HIS A 389 11.53 -9.71 -6.87
C HIS A 389 10.38 -8.73 -6.59
N LEU A 390 10.69 -7.51 -6.15
CA LEU A 390 9.71 -6.53 -5.69
C LEU A 390 9.15 -5.64 -6.79
N SER A 391 9.85 -5.51 -7.94
CA SER A 391 9.32 -4.81 -9.12
C SER A 391 8.22 -5.65 -9.81
N ASP A 392 7.19 -4.98 -10.30
CA ASP A 392 6.15 -5.58 -11.14
C ASP A 392 6.65 -5.81 -12.57
N ALA A 393 7.43 -4.85 -13.08
CA ALA A 393 8.14 -5.01 -14.34
C ALA A 393 9.61 -4.55 -14.21
N VAL A 394 10.49 -5.20 -14.95
CA VAL A 394 11.91 -4.81 -15.08
C VAL A 394 12.22 -4.67 -16.56
N VAL A 395 12.66 -3.48 -16.94
CA VAL A 395 12.95 -3.10 -18.32
C VAL A 395 14.43 -2.77 -18.45
N ALA A 396 15.13 -3.45 -19.34
CA ALA A 396 16.52 -3.20 -19.65
C ALA A 396 16.68 -2.39 -20.93
N LEU A 397 17.66 -1.49 -20.91
CA LEU A 397 18.14 -0.78 -22.09
C LEU A 397 19.51 -1.33 -22.45
N GLU A 398 19.65 -1.84 -23.67
CA GLU A 398 20.86 -2.43 -24.22
C GLU A 398 21.29 -1.63 -25.44
N ARG A 399 22.57 -1.26 -25.53
CA ARG A 399 23.11 -0.49 -26.66
C ARG A 399 24.59 -0.76 -26.80
N ASP A 400 25.06 -1.00 -28.02
CA ASP A 400 26.48 -1.01 -28.34
C ASP A 400 26.91 0.39 -28.75
N GLN A 401 27.45 1.15 -27.80
CA GLN A 401 27.95 2.51 -28.05
C GLN A 401 29.27 2.53 -28.84
N GLN A 402 29.92 1.38 -28.95
CA GLN A 402 31.22 1.22 -29.62
C GLN A 402 31.06 0.59 -31.00
N ALA A 403 29.84 0.30 -31.45
CA ALA A 403 29.62 -0.24 -32.79
C ALA A 403 30.14 0.68 -33.87
N ASP A 404 30.76 0.11 -34.90
CA ASP A 404 31.29 0.84 -36.05
C ASP A 404 30.18 1.48 -36.91
N ASP A 405 29.01 0.83 -36.97
CA ASP A 405 27.82 1.38 -37.64
C ASP A 405 27.15 2.46 -36.77
N PRO A 406 27.03 3.69 -37.26
CA PRO A 406 26.37 4.77 -36.53
C PRO A 406 24.88 4.49 -36.20
N VAL A 407 24.17 3.68 -36.99
CA VAL A 407 22.79 3.30 -36.71
C VAL A 407 22.75 2.37 -35.51
N GLU A 408 23.60 1.36 -35.48
CA GLU A 408 23.74 0.44 -34.37
C GLU A 408 24.17 1.17 -33.10
N ALA A 409 25.25 2.01 -33.19
CA ALA A 409 25.74 2.80 -32.08
C ALA A 409 24.71 3.75 -31.47
N ASN A 410 23.67 4.14 -32.21
CA ASN A 410 22.58 4.99 -31.74
C ASN A 410 21.25 4.23 -31.52
N THR A 411 21.23 2.92 -31.66
CA THR A 411 20.06 2.09 -31.41
C THR A 411 20.07 1.47 -30.01
N THR A 412 19.02 1.70 -29.25
CA THR A 412 18.81 1.10 -27.94
C THR A 412 17.73 0.01 -28.06
N THR A 413 18.08 -1.22 -27.74
CA THR A 413 17.13 -2.33 -27.60
C THR A 413 16.44 -2.23 -26.24
N ILE A 414 15.12 -2.17 -26.24
CA ILE A 414 14.32 -2.26 -25.03
C ILE A 414 13.93 -3.71 -24.82
N ARG A 415 14.39 -4.26 -23.71
CA ARG A 415 14.11 -5.65 -23.33
C ARG A 415 13.35 -5.71 -22.01
N ILE A 416 12.25 -6.43 -21.98
CA ILE A 416 11.51 -6.74 -20.75
C ILE A 416 12.12 -7.97 -20.12
N LEU A 417 12.73 -7.80 -18.94
CA LEU A 417 13.34 -8.89 -18.17
C LEU A 417 12.34 -9.57 -17.24
N LYS A 418 11.33 -8.83 -16.80
CA LYS A 418 10.24 -9.30 -15.94
C LYS A 418 8.98 -8.51 -16.23
N ASN A 419 7.86 -9.19 -16.25
CA ASN A 419 6.54 -8.60 -16.35
C ASN A 419 5.55 -9.46 -15.56
N ARG A 420 5.09 -8.95 -14.42
CA ARG A 420 4.17 -9.69 -13.55
C ARG A 420 2.75 -9.71 -14.11
N TYR A 421 2.39 -8.68 -14.87
CA TYR A 421 1.02 -8.50 -15.36
C TYR A 421 0.68 -9.50 -16.48
N THR A 422 1.54 -9.61 -17.50
CA THR A 422 1.28 -10.51 -18.64
C THR A 422 2.13 -11.77 -18.62
N GLY A 423 3.30 -11.74 -18.00
CA GLY A 423 4.31 -12.78 -18.08
C GLY A 423 5.23 -12.65 -19.30
N ASP A 424 4.92 -11.76 -20.24
CA ASP A 424 5.69 -11.61 -21.49
C ASP A 424 7.02 -10.91 -21.25
N THR A 425 8.09 -11.51 -21.76
CA THR A 425 9.48 -11.03 -21.66
C THR A 425 10.15 -10.97 -23.04
N GLY A 426 11.43 -10.59 -23.07
CA GLY A 426 12.23 -10.49 -24.27
C GLY A 426 12.21 -9.09 -24.89
N VAL A 427 12.73 -8.97 -26.13
CA VAL A 427 12.81 -7.68 -26.84
C VAL A 427 11.40 -7.15 -27.10
N ALA A 428 11.17 -5.88 -26.70
CA ALA A 428 9.93 -5.17 -26.93
C ALA A 428 9.98 -4.26 -28.17
N CYS A 429 11.00 -3.44 -28.25
CA CYS A 429 11.20 -2.51 -29.38
C CYS A 429 12.65 -2.03 -29.47
N TYR A 430 12.94 -1.33 -30.56
CA TYR A 430 14.20 -0.65 -30.79
C TYR A 430 13.97 0.85 -30.84
N LEU A 431 14.81 1.62 -30.14
CA LEU A 431 14.71 3.07 -30.08
C LEU A 431 15.97 3.68 -30.67
N HIS A 432 15.79 4.59 -31.61
CA HIS A 432 16.88 5.42 -32.13
C HIS A 432 17.05 6.66 -31.27
N TYR A 433 18.28 6.90 -30.81
CA TYR A 433 18.67 8.15 -30.17
C TYR A 433 19.11 9.16 -31.20
N ASP A 434 18.36 10.25 -31.33
CA ASP A 434 18.74 11.38 -32.15
C ASP A 434 19.66 12.33 -31.37
N GLY A 435 20.91 12.39 -31.77
CA GLY A 435 21.93 13.24 -31.12
C GLY A 435 21.68 14.76 -31.28
N GLN A 436 20.82 15.20 -32.20
CA GLN A 436 20.49 16.63 -32.38
C GLN A 436 19.37 17.05 -31.43
N THR A 437 18.33 16.24 -31.34
CA THR A 437 17.14 16.54 -30.54
C THR A 437 17.20 15.96 -29.12
N GLY A 438 17.96 14.90 -28.91
CA GLY A 438 18.01 14.14 -27.66
C GLY A 438 16.82 13.21 -27.46
N ARG A 439 16.00 12.99 -28.51
CA ARG A 439 14.79 12.15 -28.47
C ARG A 439 15.12 10.67 -28.63
N MET A 440 14.25 9.83 -28.07
CA MET A 440 14.29 8.37 -28.20
C MET A 440 13.02 7.90 -28.91
N THR A 441 13.12 7.66 -30.23
CA THR A 441 11.97 7.30 -31.06
C THR A 441 12.00 5.84 -31.47
N GLN A 442 10.86 5.17 -31.50
CA GLN A 442 10.79 3.78 -31.93
C GLN A 442 11.07 3.67 -33.42
N ILE A 443 11.90 2.69 -33.78
CA ILE A 443 12.22 2.29 -35.16
C ILE A 443 11.89 0.80 -35.38
N GLY A 444 11.90 0.37 -36.63
CA GLY A 444 11.85 -1.06 -36.97
C GLY A 444 13.10 -1.79 -36.44
N ASN A 445 13.13 -3.11 -36.53
CA ASN A 445 14.29 -3.87 -36.14
C ASN A 445 15.45 -3.59 -37.14
N PRO A 446 16.53 -2.89 -36.73
CA PRO A 446 17.63 -2.57 -37.62
C PRO A 446 18.58 -3.74 -37.88
N PHE A 447 18.42 -4.83 -37.11
CA PHE A 447 19.26 -6.02 -37.20
C PHE A 447 18.65 -7.14 -38.07
N LEU A 448 17.50 -6.88 -38.71
CA LEU A 448 16.99 -7.77 -39.76
C LEU A 448 17.86 -7.56 -41.01
N GLU A 449 18.64 -8.55 -41.40
CA GLU A 449 19.26 -8.57 -42.70
C GLU A 449 18.16 -8.40 -43.77
N ASN A 450 18.37 -7.47 -44.71
CA ASN A 450 17.51 -7.36 -45.89
C ASN A 450 17.72 -8.63 -46.73
N ASP A 451 16.92 -9.66 -46.48
CA ASP A 451 16.83 -10.84 -47.35
C ASP A 451 16.24 -10.52 -48.75
N ASN A 452 16.63 -9.39 -49.31
CA ASN A 452 16.19 -8.93 -50.65
C ASN A 452 17.39 -8.62 -51.54
N ASP A 453 18.44 -9.46 -51.54
CA ASP A 453 19.37 -9.55 -52.68
C ASP A 453 19.35 -11.00 -53.20
N GLY A 454 18.33 -11.32 -53.97
CA GLY A 454 18.17 -12.58 -54.69
C GLY A 454 17.39 -12.31 -55.99
#